data_d3b5dd24d2d43a858cac84e2e4a642ac
#
_entry.id   d3b5dd24d2d43a858cac84e2e4a642ac
#
_cell.length_a   1.000
_cell.length_b   1.000
_cell.length_c   1.000
_cell.angle_alpha   90.00
_cell.angle_beta   90.00
_cell.angle_gamma   90.00
#
_symmetry.space_group_name_H-M   'P 1'
#
loop_
_entity.id
_entity.type
_entity.pdbx_description
1 polymer ?
#
loop_
_entity_poly.entity_id
_entity_poly.type
_entity_poly.pdbx_seq_one_letter_code
_entity_poly.pdbx_strand_id
1 'polypeptide(L)'
;MVVTIDELTSGLADADDLLAMAVEEEDADTVAALEADLAGYEARVAELEFRRMFSGEMDANNAFVDIQAGSGGTEAQDWSEMLLRMYLRWGERRGFKTELMEASAGEVAGIKSATIKFEGEYAFGWLRTETGVHRLVRKSPFDSGNRRHTSFASVFVSPEIDDTVDIEINPADLRIDVYRASGAGGQHVNRTESAVRITHNPTGIVTQCQNDRSQHKNKDQAMKQLRAKLYELEMQKRQASQQALEDSKSDIGWGSQIRSYVLDQSRIKDLRTGVEIGNTQSVLDGNLDPFIEASLKSGL
;
A
#
# COMPACT_ATOMS: atom_id res chain seq x y z
N MET A 1 6.96 19.31 9.37
CA MET A 1 7.02 18.28 10.42
C MET A 1 7.93 18.65 11.58
N VAL A 2 9.24 18.92 11.39
CA VAL A 2 10.14 19.32 12.51
C VAL A 2 9.63 20.57 13.23
N VAL A 3 9.33 21.65 12.49
CA VAL A 3 8.79 22.90 13.07
C VAL A 3 7.53 22.67 13.90
N THR A 4 6.63 21.81 13.42
CA THR A 4 5.36 21.49 14.13
C THR A 4 5.63 20.72 15.44
N ILE A 5 6.63 19.83 15.44
CA ILE A 5 7.03 19.09 16.64
C ILE A 5 7.66 20.03 17.65
N ASP A 6 8.52 20.95 17.21
CA ASP A 6 9.15 21.95 18.06
C ASP A 6 8.09 22.89 18.69
N GLU A 7 7.10 23.34 17.89
CA GLU A 7 5.96 24.15 18.39
C GLU A 7 5.13 23.40 19.43
N LEU A 8 4.81 22.12 19.20
CA LEU A 8 4.07 21.29 20.13
C LEU A 8 4.85 21.06 21.43
N THR A 9 6.17 20.83 21.33
CA THR A 9 7.02 20.60 22.49
C THR A 9 7.13 21.86 23.33
N SER A 10 7.31 23.04 22.71
CA SER A 10 7.35 24.32 23.41
C SER A 10 6.00 24.65 24.06
N GLY A 11 4.90 24.46 23.30
CA GLY A 11 3.56 24.73 23.81
C GLY A 11 3.15 23.84 24.98
N LEU A 12 3.59 22.57 25.00
CA LEU A 12 3.38 21.67 26.14
C LEU A 12 4.20 22.09 27.37
N ALA A 13 5.44 22.54 27.18
CA ALA A 13 6.25 23.05 28.29
C ALA A 13 5.63 24.35 28.92
N ASP A 14 5.20 25.27 28.05
CA ASP A 14 4.51 26.50 28.49
C ASP A 14 3.20 26.18 29.22
N ALA A 15 2.44 25.16 28.75
CA ALA A 15 1.21 24.71 29.39
C ALA A 15 1.45 24.09 30.78
N ASP A 16 2.55 23.33 30.95
CA ASP A 16 2.94 22.75 32.25
C ASP A 16 3.29 23.81 33.27
N ASP A 17 4.06 24.83 32.87
CA ASP A 17 4.42 25.96 33.72
C ASP A 17 3.19 26.79 34.12
N LEU A 18 2.27 27.05 33.16
CA LEU A 18 1.01 27.78 33.43
C LEU A 18 0.07 26.97 34.34
N LEU A 19 0.01 25.65 34.17
CA LEU A 19 -0.80 24.79 35.03
C LEU A 19 -0.31 24.83 36.47
N ALA A 20 1.01 24.79 36.68
CA ALA A 20 1.59 24.90 38.02
C ALA A 20 1.19 26.20 38.71
N MET A 21 1.24 27.34 38.00
CA MET A 21 0.82 28.65 38.53
C MET A 21 -0.69 28.73 38.79
N ALA A 22 -1.52 28.23 37.86
CA ALA A 22 -2.97 28.23 38.00
C ALA A 22 -3.46 27.38 39.19
N VAL A 23 -2.76 26.28 39.48
CA VAL A 23 -3.05 25.44 40.66
C VAL A 23 -2.67 26.14 41.95
N GLU A 24 -1.56 26.88 42.02
CA GLU A 24 -1.16 27.67 43.18
C GLU A 24 -2.13 28.84 43.48
N GLU A 25 -2.69 29.46 42.43
CA GLU A 25 -3.62 30.58 42.49
C GLU A 25 -5.10 30.15 42.61
N GLU A 26 -5.39 28.84 42.58
CA GLU A 26 -6.76 28.26 42.53
C GLU A 26 -7.61 28.81 41.34
N ASP A 27 -6.97 29.14 40.22
CA ASP A 27 -7.61 29.70 39.02
C ASP A 27 -8.20 28.59 38.12
N ALA A 28 -9.48 28.29 38.38
CA ALA A 28 -10.21 27.27 37.64
C ALA A 28 -10.45 27.65 36.16
N ASP A 29 -10.51 28.93 35.82
CA ASP A 29 -10.76 29.37 34.44
C ASP A 29 -9.51 29.15 33.57
N THR A 30 -8.33 29.41 34.12
CA THR A 30 -7.07 29.12 33.44
C THR A 30 -6.85 27.61 33.26
N VAL A 31 -7.21 26.78 34.24
CA VAL A 31 -7.15 25.31 34.11
C VAL A 31 -8.07 24.82 32.98
N ALA A 32 -9.31 25.32 32.90
CA ALA A 32 -10.24 24.94 31.84
C ALA A 32 -9.76 25.40 30.45
N ALA A 33 -9.11 26.54 30.33
CA ALA A 33 -8.49 26.99 29.07
C ALA A 33 -7.35 26.08 28.65
N LEU A 34 -6.48 25.65 29.56
CA LEU A 34 -5.39 24.71 29.30
C LEU A 34 -5.88 23.33 28.88
N GLU A 35 -6.99 22.83 29.44
CA GLU A 35 -7.62 21.58 29.00
C GLU A 35 -8.08 21.66 27.54
N ALA A 36 -8.63 22.80 27.12
CA ALA A 36 -9.02 23.03 25.73
C ALA A 36 -7.81 23.09 24.78
N ASP A 37 -6.70 23.71 25.20
CA ASP A 37 -5.47 23.79 24.43
C ASP A 37 -4.83 22.40 24.29
N LEU A 38 -4.83 21.59 25.36
CA LEU A 38 -4.33 20.18 25.30
C LEU A 38 -5.10 19.33 24.29
N ALA A 39 -6.44 19.48 24.24
CA ALA A 39 -7.22 18.79 23.20
C ALA A 39 -6.81 19.20 21.79
N GLY A 40 -6.42 20.47 21.58
CA GLY A 40 -5.86 20.97 20.32
C GLY A 40 -4.49 20.33 19.99
N TYR A 41 -3.62 20.16 20.99
CA TYR A 41 -2.33 19.49 20.81
C TYR A 41 -2.51 18.00 20.50
N GLU A 42 -3.41 17.29 21.17
CA GLU A 42 -3.74 15.90 20.89
C GLU A 42 -4.22 15.70 19.45
N ALA A 43 -5.09 16.57 18.96
CA ALA A 43 -5.56 16.52 17.57
C ALA A 43 -4.41 16.73 16.57
N ARG A 44 -3.48 17.64 16.82
CA ARG A 44 -2.29 17.88 15.98
C ARG A 44 -1.33 16.68 15.98
N VAL A 45 -1.12 16.05 17.14
CA VAL A 45 -0.30 14.84 17.24
C VAL A 45 -0.93 13.69 16.46
N ALA A 46 -2.25 13.49 16.59
CA ALA A 46 -2.98 12.48 15.84
C ALA A 46 -2.86 12.69 14.32
N GLU A 47 -2.91 13.94 13.84
CA GLU A 47 -2.69 14.25 12.41
C GLU A 47 -1.26 13.93 11.96
N LEU A 48 -0.24 14.22 12.77
CA LEU A 48 1.15 13.88 12.46
C LEU A 48 1.37 12.37 12.44
N GLU A 49 0.78 11.63 13.39
CA GLU A 49 0.81 10.16 13.40
C GLU A 49 0.14 9.59 12.16
N PHE A 50 -1.04 10.11 11.78
CA PHE A 50 -1.73 9.70 10.55
C PHE A 50 -0.87 9.92 9.31
N ARG A 51 -0.29 11.11 9.15
CA ARG A 51 0.61 11.42 8.03
C ARG A 51 1.85 10.52 7.99
N ARG A 52 2.35 10.11 9.15
CA ARG A 52 3.49 9.19 9.26
C ARG A 52 3.09 7.77 8.86
N MET A 53 1.91 7.31 9.31
CA MET A 53 1.39 5.98 8.99
C MET A 53 1.13 5.79 7.49
N PHE A 54 0.67 6.85 6.80
CA PHE A 54 0.25 6.81 5.39
C PHE A 54 1.12 7.73 4.52
N SER A 55 2.43 7.54 4.58
CA SER A 55 3.41 8.31 3.81
C SER A 55 3.82 7.65 2.49
N GLY A 56 3.39 6.43 2.22
CA GLY A 56 3.68 5.71 0.99
C GLY A 56 2.86 6.23 -0.19
N GLU A 57 3.48 6.30 -1.37
CA GLU A 57 2.86 6.79 -2.59
C GLU A 57 1.56 6.04 -2.95
N MET A 58 1.51 4.74 -2.64
CA MET A 58 0.38 3.86 -2.94
C MET A 58 -0.63 3.73 -1.78
N ASP A 59 -0.33 4.31 -0.61
CA ASP A 59 -1.15 4.11 0.59
C ASP A 59 -2.62 4.54 0.42
N ALA A 60 -2.87 5.56 -0.40
CA ALA A 60 -4.22 6.07 -0.68
C ALA A 60 -5.06 5.15 -1.59
N ASN A 61 -4.43 4.15 -2.22
CA ASN A 61 -5.11 3.29 -3.20
C ASN A 61 -6.03 2.27 -2.52
N ASN A 62 -6.94 1.71 -3.32
CA ASN A 62 -7.65 0.49 -2.97
C ASN A 62 -6.67 -0.69 -2.82
N ALA A 63 -7.09 -1.75 -2.15
CA ALA A 63 -6.25 -2.91 -1.90
C ALA A 63 -6.85 -4.20 -2.42
N PHE A 64 -5.98 -5.10 -2.87
CA PHE A 64 -6.28 -6.52 -3.02
C PHE A 64 -5.61 -7.28 -1.88
N VAL A 65 -6.34 -8.22 -1.30
CA VAL A 65 -5.85 -9.13 -0.26
C VAL A 65 -5.98 -10.55 -0.77
N ASP A 66 -4.84 -11.17 -1.03
CA ASP A 66 -4.74 -12.57 -1.42
C ASP A 66 -4.47 -13.42 -0.19
N ILE A 67 -5.32 -14.42 0.05
CA ILE A 67 -5.18 -15.41 1.13
C ILE A 67 -4.91 -16.76 0.51
N GLN A 68 -3.88 -17.44 0.98
CA GLN A 68 -3.52 -18.76 0.48
C GLN A 68 -3.25 -19.73 1.62
N ALA A 69 -3.85 -20.93 1.54
CA ALA A 69 -3.59 -21.99 2.48
C ALA A 69 -2.15 -22.49 2.38
N GLY A 70 -1.46 -22.54 3.52
CA GLY A 70 -0.11 -23.05 3.62
C GLY A 70 -0.08 -24.53 4.06
N SER A 71 0.95 -24.90 4.81
CA SER A 71 1.11 -26.25 5.32
C SER A 71 0.06 -26.57 6.41
N GLY A 72 -0.59 -27.72 6.33
CA GLY A 72 -1.57 -28.18 7.31
C GLY A 72 -2.79 -28.90 6.72
N GLY A 73 -2.84 -29.07 5.40
CA GLY A 73 -3.95 -29.78 4.71
C GLY A 73 -5.30 -29.13 4.97
N THR A 74 -6.33 -29.91 5.32
CA THR A 74 -7.70 -29.42 5.59
C THR A 74 -7.73 -28.34 6.67
N GLU A 75 -6.90 -28.44 7.72
CA GLU A 75 -6.79 -27.42 8.76
C GLU A 75 -6.30 -26.07 8.22
N ALA A 76 -5.33 -26.06 7.29
CA ALA A 76 -4.84 -24.83 6.69
C ALA A 76 -5.88 -24.22 5.75
N GLN A 77 -6.67 -25.02 5.06
CA GLN A 77 -7.78 -24.58 4.22
C GLN A 77 -8.91 -23.94 5.05
N ASP A 78 -9.26 -24.55 6.17
CA ASP A 78 -10.24 -23.99 7.14
C ASP A 78 -9.70 -22.69 7.77
N TRP A 79 -8.40 -22.67 8.12
CA TRP A 79 -7.76 -21.47 8.63
C TRP A 79 -7.84 -20.31 7.63
N SER A 80 -7.59 -20.56 6.35
CA SER A 80 -7.70 -19.55 5.29
C SER A 80 -9.11 -19.00 5.17
N GLU A 81 -10.14 -19.83 5.33
CA GLU A 81 -11.54 -19.38 5.37
C GLU A 81 -11.84 -18.52 6.61
N MET A 82 -11.29 -18.87 7.76
CA MET A 82 -11.39 -18.05 8.96
C MET A 82 -10.74 -16.67 8.77
N LEU A 83 -9.56 -16.61 8.13
CA LEU A 83 -8.89 -15.34 7.78
C LEU A 83 -9.72 -14.52 6.79
N LEU A 84 -10.27 -15.16 5.76
CA LEU A 84 -11.17 -14.51 4.80
C LEU A 84 -12.33 -13.81 5.52
N ARG A 85 -13.02 -14.54 6.39
CA ARG A 85 -14.12 -13.99 7.19
C ARG A 85 -13.65 -12.84 8.10
N MET A 86 -12.49 -12.98 8.72
CA MET A 86 -11.92 -11.98 9.63
C MET A 86 -11.65 -10.66 8.89
N TYR A 87 -11.04 -10.70 7.71
CA TYR A 87 -10.76 -9.51 6.91
C TYR A 87 -12.04 -8.88 6.33
N LEU A 88 -12.99 -9.67 5.87
CA LEU A 88 -14.28 -9.15 5.40
C LEU A 88 -15.02 -8.39 6.51
N ARG A 89 -15.07 -8.93 7.73
CA ARG A 89 -15.67 -8.27 8.88
C ARG A 89 -14.91 -7.01 9.33
N TRP A 90 -13.59 -7.05 9.24
CA TRP A 90 -12.79 -5.86 9.52
C TRP A 90 -13.09 -4.76 8.50
N GLY A 91 -13.15 -5.08 7.21
CA GLY A 91 -13.49 -4.13 6.16
C GLY A 91 -14.88 -3.51 6.35
N GLU A 92 -15.87 -4.34 6.67
CA GLU A 92 -17.24 -3.88 6.98
C GLU A 92 -17.26 -2.91 8.18
N ARG A 93 -16.54 -3.24 9.25
CA ARG A 93 -16.44 -2.38 10.45
C ARG A 93 -15.78 -1.03 10.18
N ARG A 94 -14.79 -1.00 9.29
CA ARG A 94 -14.08 0.21 8.87
C ARG A 94 -14.82 1.00 7.79
N GLY A 95 -15.92 0.46 7.27
CA GLY A 95 -16.72 1.10 6.22
C GLY A 95 -16.12 0.96 4.82
N PHE A 96 -15.18 0.04 4.62
CA PHE A 96 -14.69 -0.29 3.29
C PHE A 96 -15.75 -1.10 2.52
N LYS A 97 -15.89 -0.82 1.23
CA LYS A 97 -16.62 -1.69 0.33
C LYS A 97 -15.73 -2.89 0.02
N THR A 98 -16.21 -4.09 0.34
CA THR A 98 -15.47 -5.34 0.11
C THR A 98 -16.12 -6.15 -0.98
N GLU A 99 -15.32 -6.71 -1.89
CA GLU A 99 -15.76 -7.58 -2.96
C GLU A 99 -14.88 -8.84 -3.02
N LEU A 100 -15.50 -10.01 -2.97
CA LEU A 100 -14.80 -11.27 -3.17
C LEU A 100 -14.61 -11.50 -4.67
N MET A 101 -13.39 -11.33 -5.15
CA MET A 101 -13.05 -11.45 -6.57
C MET A 101 -12.96 -12.90 -7.02
N GLU A 102 -12.30 -13.74 -6.21
CA GLU A 102 -12.08 -15.14 -6.50
C GLU A 102 -12.00 -15.94 -5.19
N ALA A 103 -12.50 -17.16 -5.21
CA ALA A 103 -12.29 -18.12 -4.14
C ALA A 103 -12.20 -19.54 -4.70
N SER A 104 -11.17 -20.27 -4.30
CA SER A 104 -10.96 -21.66 -4.66
C SER A 104 -11.30 -22.53 -3.43
N ALA A 105 -12.33 -23.37 -3.54
CA ALA A 105 -12.78 -24.22 -2.44
C ALA A 105 -11.71 -25.25 -2.04
N GLY A 106 -11.68 -25.57 -0.75
CA GLY A 106 -10.92 -26.69 -0.21
C GLY A 106 -11.49 -28.05 -0.65
N GLU A 107 -10.73 -29.09 -0.45
CA GLU A 107 -11.16 -30.44 -0.87
C GLU A 107 -12.22 -31.04 0.09
N VAL A 108 -12.11 -30.74 1.37
CA VAL A 108 -13.01 -31.23 2.41
C VAL A 108 -13.72 -30.11 3.14
N ALA A 109 -12.98 -29.05 3.46
CA ALA A 109 -13.48 -27.85 4.15
C ALA A 109 -12.61 -26.64 3.80
N GLY A 110 -13.13 -25.44 4.05
CA GLY A 110 -12.38 -24.21 3.88
C GLY A 110 -12.06 -23.83 2.43
N ILE A 111 -11.05 -23.03 2.24
CA ILE A 111 -10.59 -22.52 0.93
C ILE A 111 -9.10 -22.77 0.73
N LYS A 112 -8.70 -23.03 -0.52
CA LYS A 112 -7.29 -23.10 -0.93
C LYS A 112 -6.72 -21.71 -1.08
N SER A 113 -7.48 -20.83 -1.70
CA SER A 113 -7.12 -19.43 -1.92
C SER A 113 -8.35 -18.56 -2.03
N ALA A 114 -8.20 -17.27 -1.74
CA ALA A 114 -9.21 -16.25 -2.03
C ALA A 114 -8.54 -14.91 -2.27
N THR A 115 -9.14 -14.09 -3.13
CA THR A 115 -8.77 -12.70 -3.38
C THR A 115 -9.95 -11.79 -3.04
N ILE A 116 -9.71 -10.82 -2.17
CA ILE A 116 -10.69 -9.81 -1.76
C ILE A 116 -10.21 -8.44 -2.24
N LYS A 117 -11.09 -7.67 -2.85
CA LYS A 117 -10.87 -6.25 -3.13
C LYS A 117 -11.46 -5.42 -1.99
N PHE A 118 -10.68 -4.44 -1.50
CA PHE A 118 -11.11 -3.42 -0.54
C PHE A 118 -11.10 -2.07 -1.24
N GLU A 119 -12.27 -1.43 -1.34
CA GLU A 119 -12.42 -0.10 -1.93
C GLU A 119 -12.70 0.91 -0.81
N GLY A 120 -11.88 1.96 -0.74
CA GLY A 120 -12.01 3.04 0.22
C GLY A 120 -10.71 3.79 0.45
N GLU A 121 -10.82 4.90 1.14
CA GLU A 121 -9.68 5.80 1.38
C GLU A 121 -8.61 5.11 2.23
N TYR A 122 -7.37 5.07 1.72
CA TYR A 122 -6.21 4.43 2.35
C TYR A 122 -6.38 2.92 2.60
N ALA A 123 -7.19 2.21 1.81
CA ALA A 123 -7.40 0.77 2.01
C ALA A 123 -6.08 -0.02 1.95
N PHE A 124 -5.22 0.28 0.98
CA PHE A 124 -3.89 -0.35 0.90
C PHE A 124 -3.00 0.07 2.07
N GLY A 125 -2.97 1.35 2.42
CA GLY A 125 -2.17 1.86 3.54
C GLY A 125 -2.49 1.15 4.86
N TRP A 126 -3.77 0.90 5.15
CA TRP A 126 -4.19 0.15 6.33
C TRP A 126 -3.76 -1.31 6.29
N LEU A 127 -3.88 -1.98 5.14
CA LEU A 127 -3.71 -3.44 5.04
C LEU A 127 -2.28 -3.86 4.71
N ARG A 128 -1.41 -2.99 4.18
CA ARG A 128 -0.08 -3.35 3.68
C ARG A 128 0.79 -4.10 4.70
N THR A 129 0.61 -3.80 5.99
CA THR A 129 1.35 -4.45 7.07
C THR A 129 0.83 -5.84 7.43
N GLU A 130 -0.30 -6.28 6.85
CA GLU A 130 -0.86 -7.63 7.05
C GLU A 130 -0.22 -8.68 6.14
N THR A 131 0.66 -8.26 5.20
CA THR A 131 1.41 -9.18 4.35
C THR A 131 2.35 -10.05 5.19
N GLY A 132 2.19 -11.38 5.07
CA GLY A 132 3.04 -12.36 5.76
C GLY A 132 2.30 -13.64 6.12
N VAL A 133 2.94 -14.46 6.96
CA VAL A 133 2.42 -15.75 7.37
C VAL A 133 1.66 -15.64 8.70
N HIS A 134 0.42 -16.13 8.71
CA HIS A 134 -0.45 -16.22 9.88
C HIS A 134 -0.50 -17.64 10.39
N ARG A 135 -0.08 -17.86 11.62
CA ARG A 135 -0.02 -19.17 12.26
C ARG A 135 -1.23 -19.39 13.15
N LEU A 136 -1.96 -20.49 12.93
CA LEU A 136 -3.01 -20.97 13.81
C LEU A 136 -2.53 -22.15 14.63
N VAL A 137 -2.84 -22.15 15.93
CA VAL A 137 -2.69 -23.28 16.84
C VAL A 137 -4.01 -23.50 17.56
N ARG A 138 -4.63 -24.65 17.37
CA ARG A 138 -5.89 -25.04 18.04
C ARG A 138 -6.04 -26.56 18.14
N LYS A 139 -7.02 -27.01 18.90
CA LYS A 139 -7.51 -28.39 18.81
C LYS A 139 -8.28 -28.54 17.50
N SER A 140 -7.90 -29.52 16.66
CA SER A 140 -8.48 -29.73 15.35
C SER A 140 -9.90 -30.27 15.42
N PRO A 141 -10.89 -29.63 14.77
CA PRO A 141 -12.22 -30.20 14.61
C PRO A 141 -12.27 -31.36 13.61
N PHE A 142 -11.21 -31.53 12.79
CA PHE A 142 -11.08 -32.56 11.76
C PHE A 142 -10.33 -33.80 12.26
N ASP A 143 -9.70 -33.73 13.43
CA ASP A 143 -8.98 -34.83 14.04
C ASP A 143 -9.88 -35.57 15.07
N SER A 144 -10.17 -36.82 14.81
CA SER A 144 -10.96 -37.67 15.71
C SER A 144 -10.40 -37.74 17.13
N GLY A 145 -9.08 -37.57 17.30
CA GLY A 145 -8.38 -37.51 18.58
C GLY A 145 -8.40 -36.14 19.26
N ASN A 146 -9.01 -35.12 18.64
CA ASN A 146 -9.07 -33.73 19.12
C ASN A 146 -7.69 -33.19 19.56
N ARG A 147 -6.66 -33.58 18.82
CA ARG A 147 -5.27 -33.19 19.08
C ARG A 147 -5.01 -31.76 18.65
N ARG A 148 -3.99 -31.18 19.27
CA ARG A 148 -3.52 -29.83 18.94
C ARG A 148 -2.76 -29.83 17.62
N HIS A 149 -3.20 -29.01 16.66
CA HIS A 149 -2.58 -28.85 15.35
C HIS A 149 -2.07 -27.43 15.16
N THR A 150 -1.05 -27.31 14.31
CA THR A 150 -0.52 -26.03 13.85
C THR A 150 -0.70 -25.93 12.33
N SER A 151 -1.30 -24.86 11.88
CA SER A 151 -1.55 -24.59 10.46
C SER A 151 -1.11 -23.18 10.09
N PHE A 152 -0.77 -23.01 8.84
CA PHE A 152 -0.26 -21.76 8.30
C PHE A 152 -1.12 -21.32 7.12
N ALA A 153 -1.30 -20.01 6.99
CA ALA A 153 -1.84 -19.37 5.81
C ALA A 153 -1.04 -18.11 5.53
N SER A 154 -0.84 -17.80 4.28
CA SER A 154 -0.22 -16.54 3.86
C SER A 154 -1.27 -15.54 3.47
N VAL A 155 -1.01 -14.29 3.82
CA VAL A 155 -1.76 -13.13 3.36
C VAL A 155 -0.79 -12.26 2.56
N PHE A 156 -1.21 -11.80 1.39
CA PHE A 156 -0.46 -10.87 0.58
C PHE A 156 -1.37 -9.70 0.22
N VAL A 157 -0.87 -8.49 0.42
CA VAL A 157 -1.62 -7.25 0.14
C VAL A 157 -0.93 -6.50 -0.98
N SER A 158 -1.69 -6.14 -2.00
CA SER A 158 -1.22 -5.33 -3.13
C SER A 158 -2.15 -4.14 -3.38
N PRO A 159 -1.61 -3.00 -3.83
CA PRO A 159 -2.43 -1.84 -4.19
C PRO A 159 -3.16 -2.08 -5.51
N GLU A 160 -4.35 -1.50 -5.65
CA GLU A 160 -4.97 -1.36 -6.97
C GLU A 160 -4.21 -0.27 -7.75
N ILE A 161 -3.59 -0.68 -8.85
CA ILE A 161 -2.87 0.24 -9.74
C ILE A 161 -3.81 0.57 -10.89
N ASP A 162 -4.03 1.87 -11.14
CA ASP A 162 -4.82 2.31 -12.28
C ASP A 162 -4.06 2.01 -13.57
N ASP A 163 -4.65 1.24 -14.48
CA ASP A 163 -4.04 0.83 -15.74
C ASP A 163 -3.97 1.98 -16.77
N THR A 164 -4.61 3.10 -16.49
CA THR A 164 -4.58 4.28 -17.36
C THR A 164 -3.28 5.03 -17.22
N VAL A 165 -2.33 4.71 -18.11
CA VAL A 165 -1.09 5.49 -18.26
C VAL A 165 -1.39 6.69 -19.13
N ASP A 166 -1.78 7.80 -18.53
CA ASP A 166 -1.83 9.09 -19.24
C ASP A 166 -0.45 9.73 -19.23
N ILE A 167 0.16 9.80 -20.41
CA ILE A 167 1.49 10.39 -20.56
C ILE A 167 1.33 11.85 -20.94
N GLU A 168 1.40 12.72 -19.93
CA GLU A 168 1.56 14.14 -20.14
C GLU A 168 3.00 14.45 -20.52
N ILE A 169 3.19 14.99 -21.73
CA ILE A 169 4.51 15.46 -22.20
C ILE A 169 4.55 16.97 -22.04
N ASN A 170 5.38 17.45 -21.10
CA ASN A 170 5.61 18.86 -20.94
C ASN A 170 6.50 19.37 -22.09
N PRO A 171 6.04 20.36 -22.90
CA PRO A 171 6.84 20.93 -24.00
C PRO A 171 8.20 21.49 -23.55
N ALA A 172 8.35 21.93 -22.30
CA ALA A 172 9.61 22.44 -21.76
C ALA A 172 10.69 21.35 -21.62
N ASP A 173 10.28 20.09 -21.50
CA ASP A 173 11.17 18.94 -21.39
C ASP A 173 11.63 18.40 -22.74
N LEU A 174 11.17 19.01 -23.83
CA LEU A 174 11.49 18.59 -25.19
C LEU A 174 12.55 19.49 -25.81
N ARG A 175 13.60 18.85 -26.32
CA ARG A 175 14.51 19.47 -27.26
C ARG A 175 14.17 19.01 -28.67
N ILE A 176 13.86 19.96 -29.55
CA ILE A 176 13.48 19.71 -30.95
C ILE A 176 14.58 20.24 -31.87
N ASP A 177 15.23 19.33 -32.57
CA ASP A 177 16.28 19.66 -33.54
C ASP A 177 15.75 19.36 -34.97
N VAL A 178 15.96 20.32 -35.87
CA VAL A 178 15.60 20.16 -37.28
C VAL A 178 16.90 20.00 -38.08
N TYR A 179 16.92 19.05 -38.99
CA TYR A 179 18.11 18.75 -39.77
C TYR A 179 17.75 18.30 -41.20
N ARG A 180 18.77 18.27 -42.07
CA ARG A 180 18.60 17.78 -43.44
C ARG A 180 18.54 16.24 -43.43
N ALA A 181 17.50 15.69 -44.08
CA ALA A 181 17.42 14.27 -44.26
C ALA A 181 18.60 13.76 -45.10
N SER A 182 19.28 12.69 -44.63
CA SER A 182 20.30 11.98 -45.35
C SER A 182 19.78 10.63 -45.77
N GLY A 183 19.59 10.35 -47.06
CA GLY A 183 19.11 9.07 -47.55
C GLY A 183 19.10 8.98 -49.09
N ALA A 184 18.95 7.76 -49.65
CA ALA A 184 18.86 7.48 -51.08
C ALA A 184 17.49 7.96 -51.64
N GLY A 185 17.32 9.27 -51.75
CA GLY A 185 16.14 9.88 -52.34
C GLY A 185 16.59 11.09 -53.18
N GLY A 186 16.01 11.27 -54.36
CA GLY A 186 16.45 12.23 -55.41
C GLY A 186 16.71 13.67 -54.92
N GLN A 187 17.26 14.51 -55.84
CA GLN A 187 17.78 15.87 -55.55
C GLN A 187 16.93 16.81 -54.70
N HIS A 188 15.64 16.52 -54.50
CA HIS A 188 14.73 17.36 -53.72
C HIS A 188 14.73 17.06 -52.18
N VAL A 189 15.06 15.83 -51.78
CA VAL A 189 15.10 15.40 -50.36
C VAL A 189 16.31 16.00 -49.66
N ASN A 190 17.41 16.26 -50.37
CA ASN A 190 18.66 16.77 -49.83
C ASN A 190 18.73 18.33 -49.72
N ARG A 191 17.68 19.04 -50.14
CA ARG A 191 17.67 20.53 -50.15
C ARG A 191 16.83 21.16 -49.02
N THR A 192 15.94 20.43 -48.40
CA THR A 192 15.04 20.99 -47.36
C THR A 192 15.33 20.36 -45.99
N GLU A 193 15.41 21.24 -44.99
CA GLU A 193 15.52 20.80 -43.57
C GLU A 193 14.16 20.37 -43.06
N SER A 194 13.69 19.20 -43.46
CA SER A 194 12.38 18.66 -43.10
C SER A 194 12.42 17.54 -42.05
N ALA A 195 13.61 16.98 -41.78
CA ALA A 195 13.78 15.95 -40.75
C ALA A 195 13.73 16.56 -39.37
N VAL A 196 13.01 15.91 -38.47
CA VAL A 196 12.84 16.36 -37.10
C VAL A 196 13.32 15.27 -36.13
N ARG A 197 14.11 15.68 -35.12
CA ARG A 197 14.53 14.89 -33.99
C ARG A 197 13.98 15.52 -32.74
N ILE A 198 13.34 14.73 -31.89
CA ILE A 198 12.82 15.14 -30.58
C ILE A 198 13.55 14.33 -29.52
N THR A 199 14.14 15.02 -28.56
CA THR A 199 14.78 14.45 -27.39
C THR A 199 13.97 14.85 -26.16
N HIS A 200 13.53 13.86 -25.38
CA HIS A 200 12.91 14.08 -24.09
C HIS A 200 14.00 14.11 -23.02
N ASN A 201 14.31 15.31 -22.51
CA ASN A 201 15.45 15.53 -21.62
C ASN A 201 15.42 14.68 -20.33
N PRO A 202 14.29 14.50 -19.61
CA PRO A 202 14.27 13.74 -18.38
C PRO A 202 14.58 12.26 -18.55
N THR A 203 14.14 11.65 -19.68
CA THR A 203 14.33 10.20 -19.91
C THR A 203 15.45 9.88 -20.90
N GLY A 204 15.96 10.89 -21.61
CA GLY A 204 16.96 10.70 -22.66
C GLY A 204 16.44 10.01 -23.94
N ILE A 205 15.13 9.77 -24.04
CA ILE A 205 14.52 9.12 -25.20
C ILE A 205 14.59 10.05 -26.41
N VAL A 206 15.07 9.50 -27.52
CA VAL A 206 15.19 10.21 -28.80
C VAL A 206 14.28 9.57 -29.84
N THR A 207 13.51 10.39 -30.55
CA THR A 207 12.72 9.99 -31.71
C THR A 207 13.06 10.90 -32.89
N GLN A 208 12.97 10.33 -34.10
CA GLN A 208 13.25 11.09 -35.33
C GLN A 208 12.33 10.65 -36.45
N CYS A 209 11.92 11.60 -37.28
CA CYS A 209 11.13 11.33 -38.46
C CYS A 209 11.62 12.20 -39.62
N GLN A 210 11.76 11.56 -40.82
CA GLN A 210 12.20 12.21 -42.06
C GLN A 210 11.40 11.76 -43.28
N ASN A 211 10.24 11.10 -43.06
CA ASN A 211 9.51 10.40 -44.13
C ASN A 211 8.68 11.33 -45.02
N ASP A 212 8.32 12.52 -44.53
CA ASP A 212 7.52 13.51 -45.30
C ASP A 212 8.37 14.76 -45.66
N ARG A 213 7.93 15.44 -46.72
CA ARG A 213 8.51 16.73 -47.12
C ARG A 213 8.10 17.86 -46.17
N SER A 214 7.05 17.68 -45.40
CA SER A 214 6.54 18.64 -44.42
C SER A 214 7.18 18.43 -43.06
N GLN A 215 7.89 19.44 -42.58
CA GLN A 215 8.48 19.47 -41.23
C GLN A 215 7.40 19.26 -40.13
N HIS A 216 6.20 19.85 -40.30
CA HIS A 216 5.11 19.69 -39.34
C HIS A 216 4.64 18.25 -39.23
N LYS A 217 4.47 17.55 -40.36
CA LYS A 217 4.06 16.15 -40.36
C LYS A 217 5.13 15.25 -39.73
N ASN A 218 6.42 15.53 -39.99
CA ASN A 218 7.52 14.82 -39.37
C ASN A 218 7.57 15.06 -37.85
N LYS A 219 7.31 16.31 -37.40
CA LYS A 219 7.20 16.64 -35.98
C LYS A 219 6.06 15.86 -35.31
N ASP A 220 4.87 15.87 -35.90
CA ASP A 220 3.70 15.16 -35.36
C ASP A 220 3.96 13.66 -35.27
N GLN A 221 4.60 13.08 -36.29
CA GLN A 221 4.95 11.67 -36.30
C GLN A 221 6.02 11.34 -35.26
N ALA A 222 7.04 12.18 -35.10
CA ALA A 222 8.06 12.02 -34.06
C ALA A 222 7.46 12.16 -32.65
N MET A 223 6.49 13.05 -32.44
CA MET A 223 5.75 13.15 -31.18
C MET A 223 4.91 11.91 -30.87
N LYS A 224 4.24 11.34 -31.86
CA LYS A 224 3.52 10.07 -31.70
C LYS A 224 4.45 8.93 -31.30
N GLN A 225 5.61 8.84 -31.95
CA GLN A 225 6.64 7.85 -31.60
C GLN A 225 7.20 8.08 -30.19
N LEU A 226 7.37 9.34 -29.77
CA LEU A 226 7.84 9.67 -28.43
C LEU A 226 6.82 9.21 -27.37
N ARG A 227 5.54 9.51 -27.57
CA ARG A 227 4.47 9.04 -26.66
C ARG A 227 4.45 7.54 -26.54
N ALA A 228 4.56 6.82 -27.66
CA ALA A 228 4.59 5.34 -27.63
C ALA A 228 5.79 4.80 -26.85
N LYS A 229 6.99 5.38 -27.02
CA LYS A 229 8.20 4.97 -26.28
C LYS A 229 8.13 5.31 -24.79
N LEU A 230 7.57 6.47 -24.44
CA LEU A 230 7.36 6.85 -23.04
C LEU A 230 6.33 5.94 -22.37
N TYR A 231 5.25 5.59 -23.08
CA TYR A 231 4.27 4.62 -22.63
C TYR A 231 4.92 3.25 -22.35
N GLU A 232 5.72 2.75 -23.29
CA GLU A 232 6.44 1.49 -23.12
C GLU A 232 7.41 1.51 -21.92
N LEU A 233 8.15 2.61 -21.73
CA LEU A 233 9.04 2.79 -20.59
C LEU A 233 8.26 2.76 -19.26
N GLU A 234 7.12 3.43 -19.20
CA GLU A 234 6.29 3.47 -18.01
C GLU A 234 5.68 2.09 -17.70
N MET A 235 5.21 1.39 -18.72
CA MET A 235 4.73 0.00 -18.58
C MET A 235 5.84 -0.94 -18.09
N GLN A 236 7.07 -0.81 -18.59
CA GLN A 236 8.21 -1.60 -18.11
C GLN A 236 8.53 -1.30 -16.63
N LYS A 237 8.49 -0.04 -16.21
CA LYS A 237 8.67 0.33 -14.79
C LYS A 237 7.60 -0.29 -13.90
N ARG A 238 6.33 -0.21 -14.32
CA ARG A 238 5.21 -0.82 -13.59
C ARG A 238 5.34 -2.33 -13.49
N GLN A 239 5.69 -2.99 -14.60
CA GLN A 239 5.94 -4.44 -14.61
C GLN A 239 7.11 -4.83 -13.69
N ALA A 240 8.20 -4.06 -13.68
CA ALA A 240 9.33 -4.30 -12.78
C ALA A 240 8.94 -4.14 -11.31
N SER A 241 8.12 -3.12 -10.99
CA SER A 241 7.59 -2.93 -9.63
C SER A 241 6.65 -4.06 -9.22
N GLN A 242 5.78 -4.51 -10.14
CA GLN A 242 4.86 -5.61 -9.92
C GLN A 242 5.61 -6.94 -9.74
N GLN A 243 6.63 -7.19 -10.56
CA GLN A 243 7.51 -8.36 -10.44
C GLN A 243 8.27 -8.35 -9.11
N ALA A 244 8.78 -7.21 -8.67
CA ALA A 244 9.44 -7.08 -7.36
C ALA A 244 8.47 -7.36 -6.20
N LEU A 245 7.19 -6.96 -6.33
CA LEU A 245 6.13 -7.30 -5.39
C LEU A 245 5.83 -8.82 -5.41
N GLU A 246 5.78 -9.44 -6.60
CA GLU A 246 5.57 -10.88 -6.72
C GLU A 246 6.76 -11.68 -6.19
N ASP A 247 7.98 -11.24 -6.46
CA ASP A 247 9.20 -11.87 -5.93
C ASP A 247 9.28 -11.74 -4.39
N SER A 248 8.67 -10.71 -3.81
CA SER A 248 8.52 -10.57 -2.36
C SER A 248 7.52 -11.55 -1.74
N LYS A 249 6.68 -12.22 -2.54
CA LYS A 249 5.83 -13.35 -2.12
C LYS A 249 6.67 -14.59 -1.74
N SER A 250 7.90 -14.38 -1.26
CA SER A 250 8.83 -15.42 -0.89
C SER A 250 8.21 -16.40 0.10
N ASP A 251 8.46 -17.66 -0.16
CA ASP A 251 8.24 -18.87 0.65
C ASP A 251 7.33 -18.68 1.88
N ILE A 252 6.14 -19.29 1.81
CA ILE A 252 5.25 -19.55 2.94
C ILE A 252 6.00 -20.47 3.92
N GLY A 253 7.11 -20.00 4.40
CA GLY A 253 8.04 -20.69 5.26
C GLY A 253 7.94 -20.22 6.72
N TRP A 254 8.47 -21.00 7.63
CA TRP A 254 8.45 -20.78 9.08
C TRP A 254 9.09 -19.45 9.51
N GLY A 255 9.89 -18.81 8.66
CA GLY A 255 10.68 -17.60 8.97
C GLY A 255 9.95 -16.27 8.89
N SER A 256 8.84 -16.20 8.18
CA SER A 256 8.10 -14.95 7.87
C SER A 256 6.77 -14.81 8.63
N GLN A 257 6.64 -15.45 9.82
CA GLN A 257 5.43 -15.35 10.62
C GLN A 257 5.27 -13.95 11.20
N ILE A 258 4.15 -13.29 10.87
CA ILE A 258 3.82 -11.97 11.42
C ILE A 258 2.93 -12.09 12.66
N ARG A 259 1.99 -13.05 12.69
CA ARG A 259 1.04 -13.17 13.79
C ARG A 259 0.74 -14.62 14.14
N SER A 260 0.66 -14.93 15.44
CA SER A 260 0.33 -16.24 15.97
C SER A 260 -1.00 -16.22 16.70
N TYR A 261 -1.91 -17.10 16.29
CA TYR A 261 -3.25 -17.28 16.82
C TYR A 261 -3.29 -18.60 17.59
N VAL A 262 -3.27 -18.55 18.92
CA VAL A 262 -3.26 -19.73 19.81
C VAL A 262 -4.61 -19.79 20.53
N LEU A 263 -5.61 -20.39 19.88
CA LEU A 263 -6.99 -20.32 20.33
C LEU A 263 -7.26 -21.11 21.63
N ASP A 264 -6.55 -22.23 21.84
CA ASP A 264 -6.67 -23.05 23.06
C ASP A 264 -6.09 -22.35 24.32
N GLN A 265 -5.27 -21.30 24.13
CA GLN A 265 -4.74 -20.46 25.20
C GLN A 265 -5.37 -19.06 25.22
N SER A 266 -6.39 -18.81 24.39
CA SER A 266 -7.03 -17.50 24.24
C SER A 266 -6.02 -16.38 24.05
N ARG A 267 -5.11 -16.55 23.06
CA ARG A 267 -4.00 -15.63 22.82
C ARG A 267 -3.76 -15.42 21.33
N ILE A 268 -3.75 -14.16 20.91
CA ILE A 268 -3.27 -13.76 19.58
C ILE A 268 -2.17 -12.72 19.78
N LYS A 269 -1.02 -12.96 19.18
CA LYS A 269 0.16 -12.10 19.31
C LYS A 269 0.76 -11.77 17.96
N ASP A 270 0.97 -10.48 17.70
CA ASP A 270 1.80 -10.01 16.61
C ASP A 270 3.28 -10.11 17.02
N LEU A 271 4.07 -10.80 16.21
CA LEU A 271 5.47 -11.12 16.56
C LEU A 271 6.40 -9.94 16.25
N ARG A 272 5.96 -8.98 15.44
CA ARG A 272 6.74 -7.80 15.04
C ARG A 272 6.63 -6.68 16.06
N THR A 273 5.42 -6.41 16.53
CA THR A 273 5.12 -5.33 17.49
C THR A 273 5.05 -5.80 18.92
N GLY A 274 4.87 -7.10 19.14
CA GLY A 274 4.67 -7.67 20.46
C GLY A 274 3.27 -7.49 21.04
N VAL A 275 2.35 -6.82 20.34
CA VAL A 275 0.96 -6.62 20.76
C VAL A 275 0.27 -7.97 20.92
N GLU A 276 -0.42 -8.16 22.05
CA GLU A 276 -1.09 -9.41 22.41
C GLU A 276 -2.54 -9.12 22.85
N ILE A 277 -3.49 -9.93 22.36
CA ILE A 277 -4.92 -9.83 22.69
C ILE A 277 -5.43 -11.17 23.14
N GLY A 278 -6.07 -11.20 24.33
CA GLY A 278 -6.66 -12.41 24.91
C GLY A 278 -8.07 -12.72 24.39
N ASN A 279 -8.83 -11.72 23.94
CA ASN A 279 -10.15 -11.93 23.34
C ASN A 279 -10.01 -12.36 21.87
N THR A 280 -9.70 -13.63 21.66
CA THR A 280 -9.47 -14.19 20.32
C THR A 280 -10.70 -14.11 19.42
N GLN A 281 -11.89 -14.26 19.98
CA GLN A 281 -13.12 -14.19 19.21
C GLN A 281 -13.37 -12.79 18.64
N SER A 282 -13.11 -11.75 19.42
CA SER A 282 -13.21 -10.36 18.95
C SER A 282 -12.30 -10.10 17.75
N VAL A 283 -11.07 -10.63 17.77
CA VAL A 283 -10.12 -10.50 16.65
C VAL A 283 -10.62 -11.25 15.43
N LEU A 284 -11.07 -12.50 15.57
CA LEU A 284 -11.63 -13.30 14.48
C LEU A 284 -12.94 -12.70 13.92
N ASP A 285 -13.62 -11.89 14.70
CA ASP A 285 -14.80 -11.11 14.28
C ASP A 285 -14.42 -9.70 13.74
N GLY A 286 -13.15 -9.48 13.38
CA GLY A 286 -12.68 -8.31 12.65
C GLY A 286 -12.12 -7.16 13.51
N ASN A 287 -11.78 -7.38 14.79
CA ASN A 287 -11.10 -6.38 15.60
C ASN A 287 -9.58 -6.43 15.40
N LEU A 288 -9.11 -6.00 14.22
CA LEU A 288 -7.69 -6.01 13.85
C LEU A 288 -6.97 -4.69 14.13
N ASP A 289 -7.71 -3.61 14.38
CA ASP A 289 -7.16 -2.27 14.53
C ASP A 289 -5.97 -2.17 15.49
N PRO A 290 -5.99 -2.81 16.68
CA PRO A 290 -4.85 -2.72 17.60
C PRO A 290 -3.56 -3.29 17.04
N PHE A 291 -3.62 -4.31 16.18
CA PHE A 291 -2.45 -4.90 15.52
C PHE A 291 -1.98 -4.03 14.36
N ILE A 292 -2.91 -3.61 13.51
CA ILE A 292 -2.63 -2.80 12.32
C ILE A 292 -2.03 -1.46 12.70
N GLU A 293 -2.67 -0.76 13.66
CA GLU A 293 -2.17 0.55 14.12
C GLU A 293 -0.80 0.44 14.79
N ALA A 294 -0.57 -0.57 15.62
CA ALA A 294 0.73 -0.80 16.22
C ALA A 294 1.82 -1.07 15.16
N SER A 295 1.50 -1.83 14.11
CA SER A 295 2.43 -2.10 13.01
C SER A 295 2.75 -0.83 12.22
N LEU A 296 1.72 -0.04 11.86
CA LEU A 296 1.89 1.23 11.15
C LEU A 296 2.67 2.26 11.97
N LYS A 297 2.37 2.39 13.27
CA LYS A 297 3.11 3.27 14.18
C LYS A 297 4.57 2.87 14.36
N SER A 298 4.87 1.58 14.25
CA SER A 298 6.25 1.06 14.28
C SER A 298 7.03 1.30 12.99
N GLY A 299 6.35 1.79 11.92
CA GLY A 299 6.97 2.07 10.63
C GLY A 299 7.22 0.82 9.77
N LEU A 300 6.42 -0.25 9.99
CA LEU A 300 6.45 -1.48 9.20
C LEU A 300 5.70 -1.32 7.87
#